data_5fcebfad97c3f662722685534f779f58
#
_entry.id   5fcebfad97c3f662722685534f779f58
#
_cell.length_a   1.000
_cell.length_b   1.000
_cell.length_c   1.000
_cell.angle_alpha   90.00
_cell.angle_beta   90.00
_cell.angle_gamma   90.00
#
_symmetry.space_group_name_H-M   'P 1'
#
loop_
_entity.id
_entity.type
_entity.pdbx_description
1 polymer ?
#
loop_
_entity_poly.entity_id
_entity_poly.type
_entity_poly.pdbx_seq_one_letter_code
_entity_poly.pdbx_strand_id
1 'polypeptide(L)'
;MKYRKPIVVSPYDAELYGHWWYEGPIFLEWVFRATAESNFSTITPYQYLETYPTNQIVDVSMSSWGANGYYDVWIDGSNDYVYRHLHKAAQKMIEVANGREPYNELEYRALNQMARELMMAQTSCWEFIMFTGTMVGYAHKKISDHIHRLFKLYEDFKNGMLDESWVAEIESRDNIFPEIEYRMYRTSWL
;
A
#
# COMPACT_ATOMS: atom_id res chain seq x y z
N MET A 1 -39.49 -3.24 -15.32
CA MET A 1 -38.27 -3.30 -14.44
C MET A 1 -37.24 -4.21 -15.11
N LYS A 2 -36.06 -3.74 -15.50
CA LYS A 2 -35.02 -4.64 -15.98
C LYS A 2 -34.59 -5.55 -14.84
N TYR A 3 -34.57 -6.86 -15.08
CA TYR A 3 -34.12 -7.85 -14.09
C TYR A 3 -32.68 -7.56 -13.75
N ARG A 4 -32.35 -7.34 -12.48
CA ARG A 4 -31.01 -7.14 -11.96
C ARG A 4 -30.52 -8.45 -11.37
N LYS A 5 -29.38 -8.93 -11.81
CA LYS A 5 -28.73 -10.10 -11.20
C LYS A 5 -28.30 -9.75 -9.77
N PRO A 6 -28.53 -10.63 -8.81
CA PRO A 6 -28.03 -10.43 -7.46
C PRO A 6 -26.49 -10.51 -7.44
N ILE A 7 -25.88 -9.84 -6.47
CA ILE A 7 -24.44 -9.92 -6.20
C ILE A 7 -24.25 -10.28 -4.73
N VAL A 8 -23.28 -11.14 -4.46
CA VAL A 8 -22.76 -11.40 -3.12
C VAL A 8 -21.37 -10.77 -3.05
N VAL A 9 -21.16 -9.92 -2.07
CA VAL A 9 -19.86 -9.30 -1.81
C VAL A 9 -19.25 -9.98 -0.60
N SER A 10 -18.07 -10.56 -0.78
CA SER A 10 -17.31 -11.22 0.28
C SER A 10 -15.97 -10.47 0.46
N PRO A 11 -15.93 -9.48 1.37
CA PRO A 11 -14.69 -8.76 1.64
C PRO A 11 -13.73 -9.64 2.45
N TYR A 12 -12.53 -9.79 1.94
CA TYR A 12 -11.41 -10.45 2.61
C TYR A 12 -10.22 -9.51 2.63
N ASP A 13 -9.52 -9.47 3.76
CA ASP A 13 -8.28 -8.73 3.86
C ASP A 13 -7.21 -9.35 2.95
N ALA A 14 -6.60 -8.55 2.10
CA ALA A 14 -5.64 -9.04 1.12
C ALA A 14 -4.39 -9.67 1.77
N GLU A 15 -3.95 -9.13 2.90
CA GLU A 15 -2.80 -9.65 3.64
C GLU A 15 -3.01 -11.07 4.18
N LEU A 16 -4.24 -11.50 4.40
CA LEU A 16 -4.52 -12.88 4.82
C LEU A 16 -3.94 -13.90 3.84
N TYR A 17 -4.01 -13.61 2.55
CA TYR A 17 -3.49 -14.47 1.49
C TYR A 17 -1.97 -14.40 1.34
N GLY A 18 -1.34 -13.40 1.93
CA GLY A 18 0.09 -13.18 1.86
C GLY A 18 0.88 -13.80 3.01
N HIS A 19 0.37 -13.74 4.24
CA HIS A 19 1.17 -14.12 5.42
C HIS A 19 0.39 -14.61 6.65
N TRP A 20 -0.92 -14.46 6.70
CA TRP A 20 -1.71 -14.90 7.85
C TRP A 20 -2.38 -16.27 7.66
N TRP A 21 -2.72 -16.60 6.44
CA TRP A 21 -3.48 -17.79 6.13
C TRP A 21 -2.71 -18.67 5.12
N TYR A 22 -2.08 -19.72 5.62
CA TYR A 22 -1.23 -20.60 4.83
C TYR A 22 -1.96 -21.21 3.62
N GLU A 23 -3.20 -21.65 3.80
CA GLU A 23 -4.03 -22.23 2.74
C GLU A 23 -4.77 -21.18 1.88
N GLY A 24 -4.67 -19.91 2.23
CA GLY A 24 -5.42 -18.83 1.60
C GLY A 24 -5.30 -18.77 0.07
N PRO A 25 -4.10 -18.81 -0.51
CA PRO A 25 -3.92 -18.83 -1.96
C PRO A 25 -4.57 -20.04 -2.63
N ILE A 26 -4.47 -21.21 -2.01
CA ILE A 26 -5.08 -22.46 -2.51
C ILE A 26 -6.61 -22.37 -2.42
N PHE A 27 -7.14 -21.84 -1.32
CA PHE A 27 -8.57 -21.58 -1.17
C PHE A 27 -9.09 -20.67 -2.29
N LEU A 28 -8.40 -19.56 -2.55
CA LEU A 28 -8.80 -18.61 -3.58
C LEU A 28 -8.78 -19.25 -4.99
N GLU A 29 -7.75 -20.04 -5.30
CA GLU A 29 -7.70 -20.81 -6.53
C GLU A 29 -8.91 -21.72 -6.70
N TRP A 30 -9.26 -22.49 -5.64
CA TRP A 30 -10.41 -23.38 -5.69
C TRP A 30 -11.75 -22.64 -5.77
N VAL A 31 -11.88 -21.47 -5.17
CA VAL A 31 -13.07 -20.62 -5.33
C VAL A 31 -13.24 -20.23 -6.80
N PHE A 32 -12.18 -19.80 -7.48
CA PHE A 32 -12.26 -19.46 -8.90
C PHE A 32 -12.57 -20.68 -9.78
N ARG A 33 -11.97 -21.82 -9.50
CA ARG A 33 -12.27 -23.07 -10.24
C ARG A 33 -13.73 -23.48 -10.05
N ALA A 34 -14.21 -23.53 -8.81
CA ALA A 34 -15.58 -23.92 -8.51
C ALA A 34 -16.61 -22.94 -9.12
N THR A 35 -16.35 -21.64 -9.12
CA THR A 35 -17.25 -20.67 -9.77
C THR A 35 -17.26 -20.83 -11.28
N ALA A 36 -16.14 -21.18 -11.92
CA ALA A 36 -16.08 -21.43 -13.36
C ALA A 36 -16.93 -22.66 -13.80
N GLU A 37 -17.10 -23.64 -12.91
CA GLU A 37 -17.89 -24.85 -13.13
C GLU A 37 -19.36 -24.71 -12.69
N SER A 38 -19.75 -23.57 -12.14
CA SER A 38 -21.06 -23.32 -11.56
C SER A 38 -21.89 -22.31 -12.38
N ASN A 39 -23.10 -22.01 -11.91
CA ASN A 39 -23.94 -20.95 -12.46
C ASN A 39 -23.61 -19.56 -11.88
N PHE A 40 -22.54 -19.47 -11.09
CA PHE A 40 -22.03 -18.21 -10.58
C PHE A 40 -20.94 -17.66 -11.49
N SER A 41 -20.75 -16.35 -11.47
CA SER A 41 -19.61 -15.70 -12.12
C SER A 41 -18.95 -14.74 -11.14
N THR A 42 -17.63 -14.73 -11.14
CA THR A 42 -16.86 -13.73 -10.41
C THR A 42 -16.88 -12.42 -11.19
N ILE A 43 -17.03 -11.32 -10.49
CA ILE A 43 -17.11 -9.97 -11.05
C ILE A 43 -16.54 -8.99 -10.05
N THR A 44 -15.88 -7.94 -10.53
CA THR A 44 -15.47 -6.85 -9.63
C THR A 44 -16.63 -5.93 -9.32
N PRO A 45 -16.64 -5.23 -8.18
CA PRO A 45 -17.66 -4.22 -7.88
C PRO A 45 -17.75 -3.16 -8.99
N TYR A 46 -16.63 -2.76 -9.58
CA TYR A 46 -16.59 -1.80 -10.67
C TYR A 46 -17.37 -2.29 -11.91
N GLN A 47 -17.09 -3.50 -12.38
CA GLN A 47 -17.82 -4.11 -13.51
C GLN A 47 -19.33 -4.25 -13.25
N TYR A 48 -19.69 -4.55 -11.98
CA TYR A 48 -21.09 -4.60 -11.60
C TYR A 48 -21.76 -3.23 -11.71
N LEU A 49 -21.09 -2.17 -11.27
CA LEU A 49 -21.59 -0.79 -11.37
C LEU A 49 -21.68 -0.30 -12.81
N GLU A 50 -20.77 -0.71 -13.69
CA GLU A 50 -20.87 -0.43 -15.13
C GLU A 50 -22.09 -1.10 -15.75
N THR A 51 -22.39 -2.36 -15.35
CA THR A 51 -23.55 -3.11 -15.83
C THR A 51 -24.86 -2.53 -15.30
N TYR A 52 -24.84 -2.05 -14.06
CA TYR A 52 -26.01 -1.51 -13.34
C TYR A 52 -25.69 -0.11 -12.76
N PRO A 53 -25.63 0.92 -13.61
CA PRO A 53 -25.15 2.25 -13.19
C PRO A 53 -26.12 2.99 -12.26
N THR A 54 -27.40 2.59 -12.22
CA THR A 54 -28.38 3.19 -11.32
C THR A 54 -28.52 2.35 -10.06
N ASN A 55 -28.07 2.90 -8.94
CA ASN A 55 -28.08 2.23 -7.64
C ASN A 55 -28.83 3.07 -6.61
N GLN A 56 -29.24 2.43 -5.52
CA GLN A 56 -29.79 3.11 -4.37
C GLN A 56 -28.72 4.00 -3.73
N ILE A 57 -29.07 5.25 -3.46
CA ILE A 57 -28.26 6.15 -2.65
C ILE A 57 -28.54 5.81 -1.19
N VAL A 58 -27.50 5.62 -0.41
CA VAL A 58 -27.60 5.35 1.03
C VAL A 58 -26.71 6.33 1.78
N ASP A 59 -27.16 6.71 2.95
CA ASP A 59 -26.39 7.47 3.92
C ASP A 59 -25.80 6.46 4.93
N VAL A 60 -24.48 6.36 4.97
CA VAL A 60 -23.80 5.40 5.84
C VAL A 60 -23.37 6.08 7.13
N SER A 61 -23.50 5.37 8.26
CA SER A 61 -22.97 5.85 9.54
C SER A 61 -21.47 6.04 9.48
N MET A 62 -20.95 7.02 10.21
CA MET A 62 -19.51 7.19 10.37
C MET A 62 -18.92 5.91 10.95
N SER A 63 -17.94 5.37 10.24
CA SER A 63 -17.26 4.14 10.62
C SER A 63 -15.90 4.06 9.95
N SER A 64 -15.06 3.17 10.41
CA SER A 64 -13.80 2.83 9.76
C SER A 64 -13.51 1.35 9.94
N TRP A 65 -12.51 0.86 9.23
CA TRP A 65 -11.92 -0.43 9.55
C TRP A 65 -11.16 -0.30 10.88
N GLY A 66 -11.47 -1.14 11.85
CA GLY A 66 -10.88 -1.09 13.18
C GLY A 66 -11.74 -1.80 14.22
N ALA A 67 -11.27 -1.86 15.45
CA ALA A 67 -12.04 -2.43 16.55
C ALA A 67 -13.34 -1.64 16.75
N ASN A 68 -14.44 -2.34 16.93
CA ASN A 68 -15.78 -1.77 17.10
C ASN A 68 -16.26 -0.91 15.92
N GLY A 69 -15.64 -1.02 14.75
CA GLY A 69 -16.00 -0.23 13.57
C GLY A 69 -15.42 1.19 13.55
N TYR A 70 -14.44 1.46 14.41
CA TYR A 70 -13.73 2.74 14.50
C TYR A 70 -12.21 2.54 14.33
N TYR A 71 -11.44 3.63 14.37
CA TYR A 71 -10.02 3.70 13.97
C TYR A 71 -9.06 2.88 14.83
N ASP A 72 -9.50 2.34 15.96
CA ASP A 72 -8.68 1.52 16.85
C ASP A 72 -7.99 0.40 16.10
N VAL A 73 -6.82 -0.01 16.57
CA VAL A 73 -5.81 -0.87 15.97
C VAL A 73 -4.83 -0.07 15.13
N TRP A 74 -5.27 0.63 14.08
CA TRP A 74 -4.36 1.38 13.19
C TRP A 74 -4.06 2.80 13.65
N ILE A 75 -4.94 3.39 14.50
CA ILE A 75 -4.67 4.66 15.19
C ILE A 75 -4.91 4.45 16.67
N ASP A 76 -3.84 4.17 17.39
CA ASP A 76 -3.83 3.91 18.82
C ASP A 76 -2.60 4.56 19.45
N GLY A 77 -2.61 4.78 20.77
CA GLY A 77 -1.48 5.36 21.49
C GLY A 77 -0.17 4.59 21.38
N SER A 78 -0.21 3.33 20.93
CA SER A 78 0.98 2.52 20.68
C SER A 78 1.63 2.80 19.30
N ASN A 79 0.91 3.42 18.36
CA ASN A 79 1.35 3.56 16.98
C ASN A 79 1.08 4.93 16.31
N ASP A 80 0.26 5.80 16.89
CA ASP A 80 -0.18 7.06 16.29
C ASP A 80 0.98 8.01 15.92
N TYR A 81 2.09 7.97 16.68
CA TYR A 81 3.28 8.77 16.42
C TYR A 81 3.95 8.47 15.08
N VAL A 82 3.71 7.28 14.49
CA VAL A 82 4.30 6.86 13.21
C VAL A 82 3.79 7.73 12.06
N TYR A 83 2.52 8.10 12.07
CA TYR A 83 1.86 8.80 10.96
C TYR A 83 2.50 10.14 10.60
N ARG A 84 2.98 10.90 11.59
CA ARG A 84 3.70 12.15 11.31
C ARG A 84 4.96 11.94 10.47
N HIS A 85 5.64 10.81 10.66
CA HIS A 85 6.83 10.45 9.89
C HIS A 85 6.47 9.94 8.49
N LEU A 86 5.41 9.12 8.39
CA LEU A 86 4.89 8.65 7.10
C LEU A 86 4.39 9.81 6.23
N HIS A 87 3.64 10.74 6.82
CA HIS A 87 3.19 11.94 6.10
C HIS A 87 4.36 12.79 5.61
N LYS A 88 5.39 12.96 6.45
CA LYS A 88 6.57 13.71 6.04
C LYS A 88 7.34 13.02 4.92
N ALA A 89 7.48 11.71 4.99
CA ALA A 89 8.09 10.90 3.93
C ALA A 89 7.29 10.99 2.61
N ALA A 90 5.97 10.89 2.68
CA ALA A 90 5.09 11.06 1.52
C ALA A 90 5.21 12.45 0.89
N GLN A 91 5.26 13.51 1.71
CA GLN A 91 5.50 14.88 1.21
C GLN A 91 6.83 14.99 0.45
N LYS A 92 7.90 14.37 0.95
CA LYS A 92 9.21 14.36 0.29
C LYS A 92 9.18 13.59 -1.03
N MET A 93 8.47 12.46 -1.08
CA MET A 93 8.28 11.71 -2.31
C MET A 93 7.50 12.53 -3.36
N ILE A 94 6.41 13.17 -2.96
CA ILE A 94 5.61 14.05 -3.83
C ILE A 94 6.45 15.24 -4.32
N GLU A 95 7.25 15.85 -3.45
CA GLU A 95 8.13 16.96 -3.80
C GLU A 95 9.09 16.58 -4.94
N VAL A 96 9.78 15.44 -4.85
CA VAL A 96 10.72 15.02 -5.89
C VAL A 96 10.01 14.53 -7.15
N ALA A 97 8.85 13.89 -7.03
CA ALA A 97 8.07 13.44 -8.17
C ALA A 97 7.54 14.61 -9.02
N ASN A 98 7.17 15.73 -8.38
CA ASN A 98 6.76 16.96 -9.07
C ASN A 98 7.94 17.87 -9.45
N GLY A 99 9.13 17.53 -9.02
CA GLY A 99 10.34 18.31 -9.28
C GLY A 99 10.90 18.11 -10.70
N ARG A 100 12.21 18.34 -10.83
CA ARG A 100 12.90 18.10 -12.10
C ARG A 100 12.96 16.63 -12.47
N GLU A 101 13.05 16.35 -13.75
CA GLU A 101 13.36 15.01 -14.24
C GLU A 101 14.77 14.57 -13.80
N PRO A 102 14.98 13.26 -13.61
CA PRO A 102 16.33 12.72 -13.35
C PRO A 102 17.25 12.96 -14.56
N TYR A 103 18.48 13.32 -14.30
CA TYR A 103 19.47 13.57 -15.34
C TYR A 103 20.13 12.31 -15.87
N ASN A 104 20.10 11.24 -15.08
CA ASN A 104 20.77 9.97 -15.41
C ASN A 104 20.04 8.78 -14.77
N GLU A 105 20.48 7.59 -15.12
CA GLU A 105 19.90 6.33 -14.65
C GLU A 105 20.01 6.16 -13.13
N LEU A 106 21.10 6.60 -12.50
CA LEU A 106 21.26 6.50 -11.06
C LEU A 106 20.20 7.32 -10.31
N GLU A 107 19.94 8.55 -10.77
CA GLU A 107 18.88 9.38 -10.19
C GLU A 107 17.48 8.76 -10.39
N TYR A 108 17.22 8.21 -11.57
CA TYR A 108 15.96 7.52 -11.84
C TYR A 108 15.76 6.31 -10.93
N ARG A 109 16.77 5.47 -10.77
CA ARG A 109 16.76 4.32 -9.85
C ARG A 109 16.54 4.77 -8.41
N ALA A 110 17.25 5.80 -7.97
CA ALA A 110 17.10 6.34 -6.61
C ALA A 110 15.67 6.84 -6.32
N LEU A 111 15.02 7.52 -7.27
CA LEU A 111 13.64 7.96 -7.13
C LEU A 111 12.65 6.78 -7.07
N ASN A 112 12.86 5.75 -7.87
CA ASN A 112 12.06 4.53 -7.80
C ASN A 112 12.28 3.78 -6.47
N GLN A 113 13.51 3.77 -5.96
CA GLN A 113 13.77 3.17 -4.64
C GLN A 113 13.14 3.98 -3.52
N MET A 114 13.12 5.31 -3.59
CA MET A 114 12.37 6.13 -2.64
C MET A 114 10.89 5.75 -2.59
N ALA A 115 10.28 5.50 -3.76
CA ALA A 115 8.89 5.07 -3.85
C ALA A 115 8.67 3.70 -3.18
N ARG A 116 9.59 2.74 -3.36
CA ARG A 116 9.55 1.43 -2.67
C ARG A 116 9.66 1.58 -1.16
N GLU A 117 10.64 2.36 -0.69
CA GLU A 117 10.84 2.59 0.74
C GLU A 117 9.59 3.23 1.38
N LEU A 118 8.93 4.16 0.69
CA LEU A 118 7.70 4.75 1.16
C LEU A 118 6.58 3.71 1.28
N MET A 119 6.36 2.90 0.23
CA MET A 119 5.32 1.87 0.26
C MET A 119 5.56 0.83 1.35
N MET A 120 6.81 0.42 1.56
CA MET A 120 7.17 -0.53 2.61
C MET A 120 7.03 0.08 4.01
N ALA A 121 7.31 1.38 4.18
CA ALA A 121 7.06 2.08 5.43
C ALA A 121 5.56 2.20 5.75
N GLN A 122 4.71 2.34 4.73
CA GLN A 122 3.26 2.52 4.84
C GLN A 122 2.48 1.20 4.98
N THR A 123 3.15 0.07 5.08
CA THR A 123 2.49 -1.22 5.28
C THR A 123 1.74 -1.23 6.61
N SER A 124 0.42 -1.40 6.56
CA SER A 124 -0.47 -1.36 7.74
C SER A 124 -0.21 -2.46 8.77
N CYS A 125 0.55 -3.48 8.39
CA CYS A 125 0.97 -4.54 9.31
C CYS A 125 1.84 -4.04 10.46
N TRP A 126 2.56 -2.93 10.27
CA TRP A 126 3.42 -2.39 11.34
C TRP A 126 2.60 -1.87 12.51
N GLU A 127 1.58 -1.08 12.25
CA GLU A 127 0.67 -0.55 13.26
C GLU A 127 -0.09 -1.69 13.96
N PHE A 128 -0.52 -2.69 13.20
CA PHE A 128 -1.16 -3.88 13.77
C PHE A 128 -0.24 -4.65 14.71
N ILE A 129 1.02 -4.88 14.34
CA ILE A 129 2.03 -5.55 15.17
C ILE A 129 2.31 -4.73 16.45
N MET A 130 2.37 -3.40 16.34
CA MET A 130 2.55 -2.53 17.51
C MET A 130 1.37 -2.61 18.47
N PHE A 131 0.14 -2.56 17.94
CA PHE A 131 -1.08 -2.67 18.74
C PHE A 131 -1.20 -4.02 19.44
N THR A 132 -0.95 -5.12 18.71
CA THR A 132 -1.04 -6.49 19.28
C THR A 132 0.11 -6.84 20.21
N GLY A 133 1.18 -6.08 20.18
CA GLY A 133 2.34 -6.31 21.04
C GLY A 133 3.21 -7.51 20.68
N THR A 134 2.97 -8.17 19.53
CA THR A 134 3.61 -9.43 19.18
C THR A 134 5.10 -9.32 18.86
N MET A 135 5.50 -8.31 18.07
CA MET A 135 6.88 -8.07 17.65
C MET A 135 7.18 -6.57 17.50
N VAL A 136 6.84 -5.78 18.51
CA VAL A 136 6.89 -4.30 18.46
C VAL A 136 8.26 -3.78 18.02
N GLY A 137 9.35 -4.30 18.57
CA GLY A 137 10.70 -3.88 18.20
C GLY A 137 11.04 -4.12 16.73
N TYR A 138 10.50 -5.18 16.12
CA TYR A 138 10.66 -5.45 14.70
C TYR A 138 9.91 -4.42 13.84
N ALA A 139 8.65 -4.14 14.17
CA ALA A 139 7.85 -3.15 13.45
C ALA A 139 8.49 -1.75 13.52
N HIS A 140 8.91 -1.31 14.71
CA HIS A 140 9.64 -0.06 14.88
C HIS A 140 10.90 0.01 14.01
N LYS A 141 11.72 -1.06 14.05
CA LYS A 141 12.94 -1.12 13.26
C LYS A 141 12.63 -1.01 11.77
N LYS A 142 11.63 -1.73 11.26
CA LYS A 142 11.27 -1.72 9.84
C LYS A 142 10.82 -0.35 9.37
N ILE A 143 9.88 0.28 10.05
CA ILE A 143 9.43 1.64 9.69
C ILE A 143 10.61 2.62 9.73
N SER A 144 11.40 2.57 10.81
CA SER A 144 12.54 3.46 10.95
C SER A 144 13.56 3.28 9.83
N ASP A 145 13.90 2.04 9.50
CA ASP A 145 14.86 1.72 8.43
C ASP A 145 14.37 2.26 7.07
N HIS A 146 13.11 2.01 6.70
CA HIS A 146 12.55 2.48 5.43
C HIS A 146 12.46 4.01 5.37
N ILE A 147 12.01 4.66 6.43
CA ILE A 147 11.96 6.13 6.50
C ILE A 147 13.36 6.73 6.41
N HIS A 148 14.36 6.19 7.10
CA HIS A 148 15.73 6.67 7.03
C HIS A 148 16.33 6.55 5.62
N ARG A 149 16.10 5.41 4.94
CA ARG A 149 16.57 5.22 3.56
C ARG A 149 15.91 6.20 2.61
N LEU A 150 14.61 6.41 2.73
CA LEU A 150 13.89 7.39 1.94
C LEU A 150 14.47 8.80 2.14
N PHE A 151 14.65 9.23 3.38
CA PHE A 151 15.20 10.56 3.65
C PHE A 151 16.64 10.70 3.17
N LYS A 152 17.47 9.67 3.32
CA LYS A 152 18.82 9.69 2.80
C LYS A 152 18.83 9.79 1.27
N LEU A 153 18.02 8.98 0.57
CA LEU A 153 17.88 9.09 -0.89
C LEU A 153 17.41 10.48 -1.31
N TYR A 154 16.43 11.05 -0.59
CA TYR A 154 15.94 12.39 -0.86
C TYR A 154 17.05 13.44 -0.73
N GLU A 155 17.79 13.45 0.38
CA GLU A 155 18.85 14.42 0.62
C GLU A 155 20.00 14.24 -0.38
N ASP A 156 20.43 13.02 -0.64
CA ASP A 156 21.50 12.72 -1.59
C ASP A 156 21.09 13.14 -3.02
N PHE A 157 19.85 12.87 -3.43
CA PHE A 157 19.30 13.32 -4.72
C PHE A 157 19.30 14.85 -4.84
N LYS A 158 18.79 15.55 -3.81
CA LYS A 158 18.71 17.02 -3.80
C LYS A 158 20.09 17.69 -3.84
N ASN A 159 21.11 17.07 -3.25
CA ASN A 159 22.46 17.59 -3.16
C ASN A 159 23.38 17.07 -4.27
N GLY A 160 22.92 16.16 -5.14
CA GLY A 160 23.75 15.54 -6.18
C GLY A 160 24.84 14.62 -5.61
N MET A 161 24.57 13.97 -4.48
CA MET A 161 25.53 13.15 -3.72
C MET A 161 25.14 11.66 -3.68
N LEU A 162 24.38 11.19 -4.66
CA LEU A 162 23.98 9.79 -4.73
C LEU A 162 25.19 8.86 -4.86
N ASP A 163 25.25 7.87 -3.99
CA ASP A 163 26.24 6.78 -4.02
C ASP A 163 25.62 5.57 -4.72
N GLU A 164 26.15 5.22 -5.90
CA GLU A 164 25.63 4.12 -6.71
C GLU A 164 25.73 2.77 -5.99
N SER A 165 26.80 2.53 -5.23
CA SER A 165 26.99 1.28 -4.51
C SER A 165 25.95 1.11 -3.41
N TRP A 166 25.63 2.19 -2.72
CA TRP A 166 24.58 2.17 -1.69
C TRP A 166 23.18 2.04 -2.29
N VAL A 167 22.88 2.74 -3.39
CA VAL A 167 21.61 2.56 -4.11
C VAL A 167 21.44 1.11 -4.54
N ALA A 168 22.45 0.50 -5.15
CA ALA A 168 22.42 -0.90 -5.55
C ALA A 168 22.24 -1.87 -4.37
N GLU A 169 22.85 -1.60 -3.22
CA GLU A 169 22.67 -2.39 -2.00
C GLU A 169 21.22 -2.39 -1.54
N ILE A 170 20.60 -1.21 -1.43
CA ILE A 170 19.19 -1.14 -0.96
C ILE A 170 18.21 -1.70 -1.97
N GLU A 171 18.44 -1.54 -3.27
CA GLU A 171 17.64 -2.17 -4.33
C GLU A 171 17.70 -3.70 -4.25
N SER A 172 18.87 -4.28 -3.98
CA SER A 172 19.01 -5.73 -3.85
C SER A 172 18.29 -6.31 -2.66
N ARG A 173 18.12 -5.53 -1.60
CA ARG A 173 17.45 -5.95 -0.37
C ARG A 173 15.95 -5.70 -0.40
N ASP A 174 15.54 -4.54 -0.88
CA ASP A 174 14.17 -4.05 -0.86
C ASP A 174 13.67 -3.88 -2.32
N ASN A 175 13.49 -5.01 -3.04
CA ASN A 175 13.25 -5.08 -4.48
C ASN A 175 11.78 -5.35 -4.86
N ILE A 176 10.85 -5.15 -3.94
CA ILE A 176 9.42 -5.29 -4.23
C ILE A 176 8.98 -4.32 -5.35
N PHE A 177 8.03 -4.73 -6.15
CA PHE A 177 7.52 -3.96 -7.30
C PHE A 177 8.65 -3.53 -8.27
N PRO A 178 9.25 -4.46 -9.02
CA PRO A 178 10.37 -4.17 -9.91
C PRO A 178 10.03 -3.10 -10.96
N GLU A 179 8.77 -3.04 -11.41
CA GLU A 179 8.26 -2.08 -12.39
C GLU A 179 7.73 -0.77 -11.77
N ILE A 180 8.10 -0.48 -10.52
CA ILE A 180 7.62 0.76 -9.87
C ILE A 180 8.11 2.00 -10.62
N GLU A 181 7.23 2.98 -10.75
CA GLU A 181 7.51 4.24 -11.42
C GLU A 181 7.24 5.41 -10.44
N TYR A 182 8.28 6.12 -10.03
CA TYR A 182 8.17 7.21 -9.06
C TYR A 182 7.19 8.30 -9.48
N ARG A 183 6.97 8.47 -10.79
CA ARG A 183 6.03 9.45 -11.34
C ARG A 183 4.58 9.19 -10.97
N MET A 184 4.25 7.99 -10.45
CA MET A 184 2.92 7.71 -9.88
C MET A 184 2.56 8.63 -8.70
N TYR A 185 3.57 9.23 -8.06
CA TYR A 185 3.38 10.21 -6.99
C TYR A 185 3.23 11.66 -7.48
N ARG A 186 3.22 11.89 -8.79
CA ARG A 186 2.93 13.22 -9.33
C ARG A 186 1.49 13.58 -9.05
N THR A 187 1.30 14.80 -8.59
CA THR A 187 -0.02 15.36 -8.38
C THR A 187 -0.36 16.25 -9.57
N SER A 188 -1.39 15.87 -10.34
CA SER A 188 -1.93 16.68 -11.44
C SER A 188 -2.81 17.85 -10.95
N TRP A 189 -2.88 18.07 -9.64
CA TRP A 189 -3.86 18.94 -9.00
C TRP A 189 -3.27 20.14 -8.27
N LEU A 190 -1.99 20.47 -8.48
CA LEU A 190 -1.35 21.68 -7.94
C LEU A 190 -0.90 22.60 -9.04
#